data_e4cd80fc2c417f21f636c3f3eb45baa3
#
_entry.id   e4cd80fc2c417f21f636c3f3eb45baa3
#
_cell.length_a   1.000
_cell.length_b   1.000
_cell.length_c   1.000
_cell.angle_alpha   90.00
_cell.angle_beta   90.00
_cell.angle_gamma   90.00
#
_symmetry.space_group_name_H-M   'P 1'
#
loop_
_entity.id
_entity.type
_entity.pdbx_description
1 polymer ?
#
loop_
_entity_poly.entity_id
_entity_poly.type
_entity_poly.pdbx_seq_one_letter_code
_entity_poly.pdbx_strand_id
1 'polypeptide(L)'
;LEETDSYLRMKMTPDSRPSYLNDLIADLLRFTDQTEIRTQTGNNAPFNYRLVPFISSSDHIVFLEPGIPAMQFNHWPDNFYHSSGDTPERTDPTEMKRTGFMGAAAFYYLATAGAREAMDLAWETANNGEQWMAEVTRQAARLLNAGPGEVHDRHVAARNKVYGAFRRASGGVTSVTDLDASGPVRELVEVLNQNLQDVRDVNYQRLAAAYHARCAQLGVDPVEPREDPEVAQYEHLIPVQTHNVYTEEYSNAQGRLRETLPRGLELPWLATTEIQWFVNGERSVAEIWRLVRAEYGNVTTSSHEWKFAYVVTPETTDIALEDVVAFLEAMEEAGMVEILER
;
A
#
# COMPACT_ATOMS: atom_id res chain seq x y z
N LEU A 1 -9.85 14.14 -23.06
CA LEU A 1 -10.42 13.40 -21.94
C LEU A 1 -11.73 12.71 -22.33
N GLU A 2 -12.64 13.38 -23.02
CA GLU A 2 -13.91 12.77 -23.51
C GLU A 2 -13.67 11.61 -24.47
N GLU A 3 -12.60 11.64 -25.27
CA GLU A 3 -12.26 10.58 -26.23
C GLU A 3 -11.72 9.30 -25.57
N THR A 4 -11.21 9.38 -24.36
CA THR A 4 -10.52 8.28 -23.69
C THR A 4 -11.20 7.79 -22.41
N ASP A 5 -12.27 8.47 -21.97
CA ASP A 5 -12.88 8.26 -20.64
C ASP A 5 -11.82 8.27 -19.51
N SER A 6 -10.81 9.12 -19.68
CA SER A 6 -9.65 9.23 -18.81
C SER A 6 -9.98 10.03 -17.56
N TYR A 7 -9.30 9.72 -16.48
CA TYR A 7 -9.38 10.46 -15.22
C TYR A 7 -7.99 10.67 -14.62
N LEU A 8 -7.85 11.70 -13.78
CA LEU A 8 -6.62 11.92 -13.05
C LEU A 8 -6.45 10.84 -11.98
N ARG A 9 -5.40 10.08 -12.06
CA ARG A 9 -5.03 9.10 -11.04
C ARG A 9 -3.90 9.65 -10.17
N MET A 10 -4.10 9.49 -8.87
CA MET A 10 -3.09 9.71 -7.86
C MET A 10 -2.68 8.34 -7.34
N LYS A 11 -1.50 7.87 -7.75
CA LYS A 11 -0.97 6.60 -7.28
C LYS A 11 -0.44 6.79 -5.87
N MET A 12 -1.05 6.06 -4.92
CA MET A 12 -0.66 6.09 -3.52
C MET A 12 0.73 5.48 -3.31
N THR A 13 1.34 5.77 -2.18
CA THR A 13 2.54 5.05 -1.74
C THR A 13 2.18 3.60 -1.43
N PRO A 14 3.12 2.65 -1.62
CA PRO A 14 2.89 1.23 -1.34
C PRO A 14 2.73 0.95 0.16
N ASP A 15 2.15 -0.19 0.51
CA ASP A 15 1.96 -0.60 1.91
C ASP A 15 3.31 -0.85 2.61
N SER A 16 4.36 -1.17 1.86
CA SER A 16 5.74 -1.27 2.36
C SER A 16 6.37 0.08 2.73
N ARG A 17 5.85 1.17 2.17
CA ARG A 17 6.27 2.56 2.40
C ARG A 17 5.05 3.45 2.72
N PRO A 18 4.30 3.15 3.78
CA PRO A 18 3.11 3.93 4.14
C PRO A 18 3.51 5.37 4.49
N SER A 19 2.71 6.34 4.04
CA SER A 19 3.05 7.75 4.21
C SER A 19 1.82 8.63 4.38
N TYR A 20 1.95 9.65 5.23
CA TYR A 20 1.01 10.77 5.36
C TYR A 20 0.75 11.48 4.02
N LEU A 21 1.65 11.32 3.06
CA LEU A 21 1.53 11.97 1.75
C LEU A 21 0.24 11.55 1.03
N ASN A 22 -0.24 10.32 1.25
CA ASN A 22 -1.50 9.84 0.71
C ASN A 22 -2.68 10.71 1.16
N ASP A 23 -2.70 11.07 2.45
CA ASP A 23 -3.77 11.85 3.05
C ASP A 23 -3.68 13.32 2.69
N LEU A 24 -2.48 13.90 2.72
CA LEU A 24 -2.23 15.27 2.25
C LEU A 24 -2.73 15.47 0.80
N ILE A 25 -2.42 14.53 -0.09
CA ILE A 25 -2.84 14.62 -1.50
C ILE A 25 -4.35 14.37 -1.63
N ALA A 26 -4.94 13.47 -0.84
CA ALA A 26 -6.38 13.28 -0.81
C ALA A 26 -7.12 14.58 -0.42
N ASP A 27 -6.60 15.31 0.55
CA ASP A 27 -7.15 16.60 0.97
C ASP A 27 -7.00 17.67 -0.12
N LEU A 28 -5.85 17.73 -0.76
CA LEU A 28 -5.63 18.66 -1.86
C LEU A 28 -6.52 18.36 -3.07
N LEU A 29 -6.83 17.10 -3.35
CA LEU A 29 -7.79 16.71 -4.38
C LEU A 29 -9.19 17.24 -4.04
N ARG A 30 -9.68 16.99 -2.81
CA ARG A 30 -10.98 17.50 -2.32
C ARG A 30 -11.04 19.03 -2.38
N PHE A 31 -9.98 19.70 -1.91
CA PHE A 31 -9.88 21.15 -1.94
C PHE A 31 -9.88 21.69 -3.36
N THR A 32 -9.15 21.07 -4.28
CA THR A 32 -9.08 21.45 -5.70
C THR A 32 -10.44 21.31 -6.39
N ASP A 33 -11.17 20.25 -6.09
CA ASP A 33 -12.53 20.01 -6.60
C ASP A 33 -13.50 21.10 -6.12
N GLN A 34 -13.39 21.51 -4.85
CA GLN A 34 -14.21 22.56 -4.27
C GLN A 34 -13.81 23.99 -4.71
N THR A 35 -12.60 24.19 -5.22
CA THR A 35 -12.02 25.52 -5.55
C THR A 35 -12.38 25.96 -6.96
N GLU A 36 -13.40 25.57 -7.59
CA GLU A 36 -13.91 26.05 -8.90
C GLU A 36 -12.79 26.56 -9.85
N ILE A 37 -11.76 25.72 -10.13
CA ILE A 37 -10.75 26.04 -11.15
C ILE A 37 -11.38 25.99 -12.53
N ARG A 38 -11.69 27.17 -13.07
CA ARG A 38 -12.47 27.33 -14.30
C ARG A 38 -11.66 27.07 -15.55
N THR A 39 -12.37 26.59 -16.59
CA THR A 39 -11.85 26.48 -17.96
C THR A 39 -11.47 27.85 -18.54
N GLN A 40 -10.81 27.88 -19.69
CA GLN A 40 -10.49 29.12 -20.40
C GLN A 40 -11.74 29.91 -20.79
N THR A 41 -12.87 29.25 -21.01
CA THR A 41 -14.18 29.88 -21.32
C THR A 41 -14.98 30.28 -20.09
N GLY A 42 -14.41 30.11 -18.88
CA GLY A 42 -15.04 30.51 -17.62
C GLY A 42 -16.00 29.48 -17.03
N ASN A 43 -16.19 28.33 -17.66
CA ASN A 43 -17.06 27.28 -17.16
C ASN A 43 -16.39 26.48 -16.04
N ASN A 44 -17.18 25.97 -15.12
CA ASN A 44 -16.72 24.97 -14.14
C ASN A 44 -16.90 23.57 -14.73
N ALA A 45 -15.78 22.93 -15.14
CA ALA A 45 -15.80 21.57 -15.63
C ALA A 45 -15.70 20.58 -14.47
N PRO A 46 -16.40 19.44 -14.50
CA PRO A 46 -16.22 18.39 -13.49
C PRO A 46 -14.75 18.00 -13.35
N PHE A 47 -14.35 17.73 -12.10
CA PHE A 47 -13.02 17.20 -11.82
C PHE A 47 -13.10 15.70 -11.59
N ASN A 48 -12.68 14.93 -12.60
CA ASN A 48 -12.71 13.48 -12.53
C ASN A 48 -11.36 12.95 -12.06
N TYR A 49 -11.27 12.53 -10.81
CA TYR A 49 -10.05 12.03 -10.20
C TYR A 49 -10.29 10.78 -9.36
N ARG A 50 -9.24 10.00 -9.11
CA ARG A 50 -9.27 8.83 -8.22
C ARG A 50 -7.92 8.65 -7.53
N LEU A 51 -7.97 8.30 -6.24
CA LEU A 51 -6.85 7.68 -5.56
C LEU A 51 -6.82 6.21 -5.95
N VAL A 52 -5.68 5.75 -6.41
CA VAL A 52 -5.48 4.35 -6.82
C VAL A 52 -4.33 3.74 -6.03
N PRO A 53 -4.35 2.43 -5.77
CA PRO A 53 -3.23 1.75 -5.14
C PRO A 53 -1.91 1.97 -5.87
N PHE A 54 -0.82 1.65 -5.20
CA PHE A 54 0.52 1.73 -5.76
C PHE A 54 0.64 0.95 -7.07
N ILE A 55 1.29 1.55 -8.05
CA ILE A 55 1.65 0.92 -9.32
C ILE A 55 3.08 1.35 -9.67
N SER A 56 3.98 0.39 -9.74
CA SER A 56 5.38 0.58 -10.12
C SER A 56 5.52 0.83 -11.63
N SER A 57 5.38 2.06 -12.08
CA SER A 57 5.35 2.34 -13.53
C SER A 57 5.92 3.70 -13.96
N SER A 58 6.69 4.38 -13.11
CA SER A 58 7.28 5.69 -13.43
C SER A 58 8.35 6.10 -12.42
N ASP A 59 8.94 7.27 -12.61
CA ASP A 59 10.11 7.79 -11.90
C ASP A 59 9.94 7.98 -10.39
N HIS A 60 8.70 8.00 -9.88
CA HIS A 60 8.44 8.03 -8.43
C HIS A 60 9.05 6.84 -7.68
N ILE A 61 9.29 5.70 -8.36
CA ILE A 61 9.91 4.51 -7.79
C ILE A 61 11.33 4.80 -7.30
N VAL A 62 12.09 5.61 -8.03
CA VAL A 62 13.46 5.99 -7.68
C VAL A 62 13.54 6.66 -6.31
N PHE A 63 12.48 7.34 -5.89
CA PHE A 63 12.36 7.94 -4.56
C PHE A 63 11.86 6.94 -3.52
N LEU A 64 10.91 6.10 -3.89
CA LEU A 64 10.35 5.10 -2.98
C LEU A 64 11.38 4.03 -2.58
N GLU A 65 12.28 3.67 -3.47
CA GLU A 65 13.31 2.65 -3.23
C GLU A 65 14.17 2.96 -2.00
N PRO A 66 14.76 4.17 -1.84
CA PRO A 66 15.49 4.56 -0.63
C PRO A 66 14.59 4.97 0.55
N GLY A 67 13.28 4.85 0.44
CA GLY A 67 12.32 5.18 1.48
C GLY A 67 11.83 6.63 1.48
N ILE A 68 12.08 7.40 0.42
CA ILE A 68 11.54 8.77 0.28
C ILE A 68 10.11 8.68 -0.25
N PRO A 69 9.10 9.19 0.48
CA PRO A 69 7.71 9.16 0.03
C PRO A 69 7.52 9.88 -1.31
N ALA A 70 6.90 9.21 -2.26
CA ALA A 70 6.61 9.79 -3.57
C ALA A 70 5.29 9.26 -4.13
N MET A 71 4.55 10.14 -4.80
CA MET A 71 3.30 9.83 -5.49
C MET A 71 3.36 10.27 -6.94
N GLN A 72 2.60 9.62 -7.79
CA GLN A 72 2.51 9.98 -9.21
C GLN A 72 1.11 10.48 -9.56
N PHE A 73 1.07 11.59 -10.31
CA PHE A 73 -0.12 12.09 -10.98
C PHE A 73 -0.07 11.67 -12.45
N ASN A 74 -1.09 11.00 -12.94
CA ASN A 74 -1.21 10.72 -14.36
C ASN A 74 -2.67 10.56 -14.78
N HIS A 75 -2.96 10.86 -16.04
CA HIS A 75 -4.22 10.50 -16.67
C HIS A 75 -4.16 9.08 -17.23
N TRP A 76 -5.25 8.32 -17.03
CA TRP A 76 -5.35 6.98 -17.59
C TRP A 76 -6.83 6.53 -17.70
N PRO A 77 -7.22 5.74 -18.72
CA PRO A 77 -6.39 5.30 -19.86
C PRO A 77 -5.95 6.48 -20.75
N ASP A 78 -4.83 6.30 -21.45
CA ASP A 78 -4.30 7.26 -22.42
C ASP A 78 -3.98 6.55 -23.74
N ASN A 79 -4.77 6.83 -24.77
CA ASN A 79 -4.62 6.18 -26.08
C ASN A 79 -3.44 6.73 -26.89
N PHE A 80 -2.84 7.82 -26.46
CA PHE A 80 -1.75 8.49 -27.15
C PHE A 80 -0.40 8.24 -26.49
N TYR A 81 -0.40 7.65 -25.27
CA TYR A 81 0.78 7.38 -24.47
C TYR A 81 1.86 6.66 -25.28
N HIS A 82 3.09 7.18 -25.22
CA HIS A 82 4.27 6.69 -25.94
C HIS A 82 4.07 6.57 -27.46
N SER A 83 3.29 7.43 -28.07
CA SER A 83 3.09 7.50 -29.51
C SER A 83 3.36 8.88 -30.09
N SER A 84 3.53 8.97 -31.43
CA SER A 84 3.63 10.25 -32.12
C SER A 84 2.31 11.05 -32.12
N GLY A 85 1.22 10.44 -31.69
CA GLY A 85 -0.07 11.10 -31.52
C GLY A 85 -0.21 11.85 -30.19
N ASP A 86 0.74 11.71 -29.27
CA ASP A 86 0.79 12.48 -28.01
C ASP A 86 1.31 13.89 -28.29
N THR A 87 0.39 14.77 -28.62
CA THR A 87 0.66 16.15 -29.04
C THR A 87 0.02 17.15 -28.08
N PRO A 88 0.48 18.43 -28.03
CA PRO A 88 -0.08 19.45 -27.14
C PRO A 88 -1.58 19.65 -27.27
N GLU A 89 -2.17 19.41 -28.45
CA GLU A 89 -3.61 19.52 -28.69
C GLU A 89 -4.43 18.47 -27.94
N ARG A 90 -3.78 17.39 -27.46
CA ARG A 90 -4.38 16.34 -26.63
C ARG A 90 -4.37 16.67 -25.14
N THR A 91 -3.73 17.76 -24.75
CA THR A 91 -3.58 18.18 -23.36
C THR A 91 -4.76 19.08 -22.95
N ASP A 92 -5.37 18.79 -21.80
CA ASP A 92 -6.41 19.63 -21.21
C ASP A 92 -5.75 20.72 -20.33
N PRO A 93 -5.84 22.02 -20.72
CA PRO A 93 -5.22 23.10 -19.95
C PRO A 93 -5.87 23.32 -18.58
N THR A 94 -7.12 22.86 -18.36
CA THR A 94 -7.78 22.95 -17.05
C THR A 94 -7.22 21.91 -16.11
N GLU A 95 -7.02 20.68 -16.58
CA GLU A 95 -6.37 19.63 -15.81
C GLU A 95 -4.90 19.94 -15.51
N MET A 96 -4.17 20.52 -16.45
CA MET A 96 -2.81 21.03 -16.19
C MET A 96 -2.80 22.08 -15.06
N LYS A 97 -3.78 22.97 -15.06
CA LYS A 97 -3.93 24.00 -14.02
C LYS A 97 -4.22 23.36 -12.64
N ARG A 98 -5.12 22.38 -12.59
CA ARG A 98 -5.48 21.65 -11.38
C ARG A 98 -4.28 20.87 -10.82
N THR A 99 -3.61 20.11 -11.69
CA THR A 99 -2.40 19.33 -11.31
C THR A 99 -1.26 20.24 -10.85
N GLY A 100 -1.02 21.33 -11.59
CA GLY A 100 -0.01 22.32 -11.21
C GLY A 100 -0.31 23.01 -9.88
N PHE A 101 -1.59 23.33 -9.63
CA PHE A 101 -2.02 23.88 -8.34
C PHE A 101 -1.79 22.90 -7.19
N MET A 102 -2.20 21.65 -7.33
CA MET A 102 -2.01 20.63 -6.30
C MET A 102 -0.53 20.37 -6.01
N GLY A 103 0.29 20.23 -7.08
CA GLY A 103 1.73 20.07 -6.92
C GLY A 103 2.40 21.23 -6.20
N ALA A 104 2.10 22.47 -6.61
CA ALA A 104 2.63 23.67 -5.97
C ALA A 104 2.17 23.79 -4.50
N ALA A 105 0.91 23.50 -4.20
CA ALA A 105 0.37 23.53 -2.84
C ALA A 105 1.02 22.46 -1.96
N ALA A 106 1.19 21.23 -2.47
CA ALA A 106 1.86 20.16 -1.74
C ALA A 106 3.33 20.54 -1.43
N PHE A 107 4.09 21.00 -2.43
CA PHE A 107 5.47 21.42 -2.22
C PHE A 107 5.59 22.58 -1.24
N TYR A 108 4.71 23.58 -1.35
CA TYR A 108 4.70 24.69 -0.42
C TYR A 108 4.41 24.24 1.01
N TYR A 109 3.38 23.40 1.19
CA TYR A 109 3.02 22.84 2.50
C TYR A 109 4.18 22.06 3.11
N LEU A 110 4.77 21.13 2.38
CA LEU A 110 5.87 20.30 2.85
C LEU A 110 7.13 21.10 3.17
N ALA A 111 7.43 22.16 2.36
CA ALA A 111 8.58 23.00 2.58
C ALA A 111 8.45 23.95 3.77
N THR A 112 7.24 24.24 4.22
CA THR A 112 6.95 25.21 5.28
C THR A 112 6.33 24.60 6.54
N ALA A 113 5.97 23.32 6.51
CA ALA A 113 5.37 22.61 7.63
C ALA A 113 6.32 22.59 8.84
N GLY A 114 5.78 22.93 10.00
CA GLY A 114 6.41 22.80 11.30
C GLY A 114 5.61 21.86 12.21
N ALA A 115 5.90 21.89 13.50
CA ALA A 115 5.26 21.00 14.47
C ALA A 115 3.73 21.06 14.46
N ARG A 116 3.16 22.24 14.24
CA ARG A 116 1.69 22.41 14.20
C ARG A 116 1.09 21.67 13.00
N GLU A 117 1.60 21.94 11.81
CA GLU A 117 1.13 21.33 10.57
C GLU A 117 1.36 19.82 10.60
N ALA A 118 2.46 19.35 11.18
CA ALA A 118 2.74 17.94 11.40
C ALA A 118 1.70 17.28 12.34
N MET A 119 1.34 17.93 13.44
CA MET A 119 0.30 17.43 14.35
C MET A 119 -1.08 17.40 13.69
N ASP A 120 -1.46 18.42 12.94
CA ASP A 120 -2.74 18.46 12.21
C ASP A 120 -2.79 17.32 11.20
N LEU A 121 -1.70 17.08 10.47
CA LEU A 121 -1.60 16.00 9.48
C LEU A 121 -1.59 14.61 10.15
N ALA A 122 -0.95 14.46 11.32
CA ALA A 122 -0.99 13.21 12.07
C ALA A 122 -2.42 12.81 12.48
N TRP A 123 -3.21 13.78 12.92
CA TRP A 123 -4.63 13.59 13.23
C TRP A 123 -5.43 13.14 11.99
N GLU A 124 -5.25 13.82 10.87
CA GLU A 124 -5.95 13.48 9.62
C GLU A 124 -5.57 12.09 9.14
N THR A 125 -4.27 11.77 9.14
CA THR A 125 -3.78 10.45 8.75
C THR A 125 -4.31 9.34 9.66
N ALA A 126 -4.40 9.58 10.97
CA ALA A 126 -4.97 8.60 11.91
C ALA A 126 -6.47 8.38 11.65
N ASN A 127 -7.25 9.45 11.48
CA ASN A 127 -8.68 9.34 11.19
C ASN A 127 -8.97 8.61 9.88
N ASN A 128 -8.21 8.91 8.82
CA ASN A 128 -8.32 8.21 7.53
C ASN A 128 -7.88 6.74 7.66
N GLY A 129 -6.86 6.48 8.48
CA GLY A 129 -6.41 5.13 8.82
C GLY A 129 -7.50 4.30 9.51
N GLU A 130 -8.23 4.86 10.48
CA GLU A 130 -9.36 4.20 11.14
C GLU A 130 -10.48 3.87 10.15
N GLN A 131 -10.83 4.81 9.27
CA GLN A 131 -11.85 4.60 8.23
C GLN A 131 -11.41 3.47 7.27
N TRP A 132 -10.15 3.47 6.87
CA TRP A 132 -9.58 2.41 6.04
C TRP A 132 -9.63 1.04 6.73
N MET A 133 -9.22 0.97 8.00
CA MET A 133 -9.30 -0.26 8.80
C MET A 133 -10.73 -0.78 8.93
N ALA A 134 -11.72 0.10 9.10
CA ALA A 134 -13.13 -0.28 9.15
C ALA A 134 -13.62 -0.86 7.81
N GLU A 135 -13.23 -0.26 6.68
CA GLU A 135 -13.55 -0.77 5.34
C GLU A 135 -12.90 -2.13 5.07
N VAL A 136 -11.61 -2.28 5.39
CA VAL A 136 -10.91 -3.56 5.26
C VAL A 136 -11.53 -4.64 6.15
N THR A 137 -11.93 -4.29 7.38
CA THR A 137 -12.63 -5.22 8.29
C THR A 137 -13.96 -5.70 7.69
N ARG A 138 -14.71 -4.78 7.05
CA ARG A 138 -15.95 -5.13 6.35
C ARG A 138 -15.70 -6.08 5.17
N GLN A 139 -14.63 -5.85 4.42
CA GLN A 139 -14.23 -6.76 3.33
C GLN A 139 -13.74 -8.10 3.87
N ALA A 140 -12.93 -8.11 4.93
CA ALA A 140 -12.44 -9.30 5.60
C ALA A 140 -13.59 -10.18 6.14
N ALA A 141 -14.64 -9.57 6.69
CA ALA A 141 -15.83 -10.30 7.14
C ALA A 141 -16.58 -10.99 5.98
N ARG A 142 -16.51 -10.48 4.75
CA ARG A 142 -17.09 -11.13 3.57
C ARG A 142 -16.35 -12.41 3.19
N LEU A 143 -15.02 -12.48 3.43
CA LEU A 143 -14.25 -13.70 3.18
C LEU A 143 -14.79 -14.89 3.99
N LEU A 144 -15.28 -14.67 5.21
CA LEU A 144 -15.86 -15.74 6.03
C LEU A 144 -17.06 -16.43 5.35
N ASN A 145 -17.77 -15.72 4.47
CA ASN A 145 -18.99 -16.23 3.82
C ASN A 145 -18.75 -16.78 2.41
N ALA A 146 -17.82 -16.21 1.66
CA ALA A 146 -17.69 -16.46 0.21
C ALA A 146 -16.24 -16.73 -0.25
N GLY A 147 -15.26 -16.69 0.65
CA GLY A 147 -13.86 -16.94 0.32
C GLY A 147 -13.55 -18.41 0.03
N PRO A 148 -12.43 -18.72 -0.61
CA PRO A 148 -11.93 -20.08 -0.80
C PRO A 148 -11.50 -20.72 0.53
N GLY A 149 -11.30 -22.05 0.53
CA GLY A 149 -10.80 -22.80 1.67
C GLY A 149 -11.83 -23.03 2.80
N GLU A 150 -11.35 -23.59 3.88
CA GLU A 150 -12.16 -23.87 5.06
C GLU A 150 -12.45 -22.58 5.86
N VAL A 151 -13.51 -22.58 6.66
CA VAL A 151 -13.90 -21.38 7.41
C VAL A 151 -12.82 -20.92 8.39
N HIS A 152 -12.01 -21.84 8.91
CA HIS A 152 -10.90 -21.52 9.81
C HIS A 152 -9.78 -20.78 9.09
N ASP A 153 -9.37 -21.25 7.91
CA ASP A 153 -8.34 -20.60 7.08
C ASP A 153 -8.81 -19.23 6.63
N ARG A 154 -10.09 -19.10 6.26
CA ARG A 154 -10.69 -17.81 5.92
C ARG A 154 -10.66 -16.82 7.10
N HIS A 155 -10.84 -17.31 8.34
CA HIS A 155 -10.74 -16.48 9.53
C HIS A 155 -9.29 -15.97 9.74
N VAL A 156 -8.30 -16.85 9.58
CA VAL A 156 -6.89 -16.45 9.64
C VAL A 156 -6.57 -15.41 8.57
N ALA A 157 -6.98 -15.63 7.32
CA ALA A 157 -6.80 -14.67 6.22
C ALA A 157 -7.50 -13.32 6.49
N ALA A 158 -8.72 -13.34 7.04
CA ALA A 158 -9.47 -12.14 7.40
C ALA A 158 -8.76 -11.33 8.50
N ARG A 159 -8.24 -11.99 9.54
CA ARG A 159 -7.44 -11.33 10.58
C ARG A 159 -6.17 -10.71 10.00
N ASN A 160 -5.50 -11.42 9.10
CA ASN A 160 -4.29 -10.92 8.46
C ASN A 160 -4.54 -9.65 7.64
N LYS A 161 -5.67 -9.56 6.93
CA LYS A 161 -6.06 -8.31 6.23
C LYS A 161 -6.23 -7.12 7.19
N VAL A 162 -6.86 -7.34 8.34
CA VAL A 162 -6.99 -6.28 9.37
C VAL A 162 -5.61 -5.89 9.94
N TYR A 163 -4.71 -6.87 10.10
CA TYR A 163 -3.34 -6.61 10.51
C TYR A 163 -2.60 -5.73 9.50
N GLY A 164 -2.64 -6.06 8.22
CA GLY A 164 -2.03 -5.25 7.15
C GLY A 164 -2.58 -3.82 7.12
N ALA A 165 -3.91 -3.66 7.22
CA ALA A 165 -4.54 -2.34 7.27
C ALA A 165 -4.08 -1.52 8.48
N PHE A 166 -3.94 -2.13 9.65
CA PHE A 166 -3.38 -1.50 10.85
C PHE A 166 -1.93 -1.07 10.61
N ARG A 167 -1.08 -1.95 10.08
CA ARG A 167 0.35 -1.64 9.84
C ARG A 167 0.51 -0.47 8.86
N ARG A 168 -0.32 -0.43 7.82
CA ARG A 168 -0.37 0.69 6.89
C ARG A 168 -0.78 1.99 7.59
N ALA A 169 -1.89 1.99 8.34
CA ALA A 169 -2.38 3.16 9.04
C ALA A 169 -1.34 3.69 10.07
N SER A 170 -0.81 2.80 10.90
CA SER A 170 0.22 3.13 11.90
C SER A 170 1.51 3.64 11.25
N GLY A 171 1.94 3.03 10.16
CA GLY A 171 3.10 3.50 9.40
C GLY A 171 2.89 4.88 8.78
N GLY A 172 1.68 5.16 8.26
CA GLY A 172 1.31 6.49 7.75
C GLY A 172 1.39 7.56 8.83
N VAL A 173 0.84 7.30 10.03
CA VAL A 173 0.93 8.21 11.18
C VAL A 173 2.39 8.40 11.61
N THR A 174 3.16 7.33 11.70
CA THR A 174 4.58 7.40 12.09
C THR A 174 5.40 8.23 11.11
N SER A 175 5.11 8.16 9.81
CA SER A 175 5.84 8.90 8.77
C SER A 175 5.73 10.42 8.90
N VAL A 176 4.76 10.93 9.68
CA VAL A 176 4.65 12.38 9.97
C VAL A 176 5.87 12.90 10.71
N THR A 177 6.60 12.06 11.43
CA THR A 177 7.85 12.42 12.09
C THR A 177 8.97 12.81 11.10
N ASP A 178 8.82 12.50 9.82
CA ASP A 178 9.73 12.97 8.75
C ASP A 178 9.57 14.48 8.48
N LEU A 179 8.38 15.06 8.76
CA LEU A 179 8.15 16.50 8.66
C LEU A 179 8.68 17.24 9.88
N ASP A 180 8.37 16.73 11.07
CA ASP A 180 8.82 17.32 12.33
C ASP A 180 8.97 16.22 13.39
N ALA A 181 10.17 16.07 13.92
CA ALA A 181 10.50 15.07 14.94
C ALA A 181 10.61 15.67 16.36
N SER A 182 9.98 16.81 16.62
CA SER A 182 9.94 17.43 17.96
C SER A 182 9.19 16.56 18.97
N GLY A 183 9.44 16.78 20.27
CA GLY A 183 8.80 16.05 21.35
C GLY A 183 7.27 16.01 21.24
N PRO A 184 6.59 17.15 21.10
CA PRO A 184 5.11 17.17 20.98
C PRO A 184 4.55 16.36 19.81
N VAL A 185 5.25 16.34 18.65
CA VAL A 185 4.82 15.54 17.48
C VAL A 185 4.99 14.05 17.77
N ARG A 186 6.13 13.63 18.32
CA ARG A 186 6.36 12.24 18.69
C ARG A 186 5.36 11.72 19.72
N GLU A 187 5.09 12.51 20.78
CA GLU A 187 4.10 12.15 21.80
C GLU A 187 2.71 11.96 21.18
N LEU A 188 2.29 12.84 20.27
CA LEU A 188 1.02 12.71 19.59
C LEU A 188 0.99 11.46 18.69
N VAL A 189 2.05 11.20 17.91
CA VAL A 189 2.18 10.02 17.06
C VAL A 189 2.10 8.73 17.86
N GLU A 190 2.73 8.67 19.05
CA GLU A 190 2.62 7.51 19.96
C GLU A 190 1.19 7.28 20.42
N VAL A 191 0.47 8.34 20.84
CA VAL A 191 -0.93 8.26 21.28
C VAL A 191 -1.83 7.80 20.13
N LEU A 192 -1.67 8.36 18.94
CA LEU A 192 -2.48 7.99 17.77
C LEU A 192 -2.22 6.55 17.33
N ASN A 193 -0.96 6.09 17.37
CA ASN A 193 -0.62 4.69 17.09
C ASN A 193 -1.22 3.73 18.11
N GLN A 194 -1.26 4.10 19.40
CA GLN A 194 -1.94 3.30 20.42
C GLN A 194 -3.45 3.22 20.14
N ASN A 195 -4.09 4.33 19.76
CA ASN A 195 -5.50 4.32 19.38
C ASN A 195 -5.78 3.42 18.18
N LEU A 196 -4.93 3.46 17.15
CA LEU A 196 -5.05 2.57 15.99
C LEU A 196 -4.89 1.08 16.38
N GLN A 197 -4.04 0.78 17.36
CA GLN A 197 -3.89 -0.56 17.92
C GLN A 197 -5.18 -1.01 18.61
N ASP A 198 -5.80 -0.14 19.42
CA ASP A 198 -7.07 -0.42 20.09
C ASP A 198 -8.20 -0.66 19.06
N VAL A 199 -8.25 0.14 18.00
CA VAL A 199 -9.19 -0.05 16.87
C VAL A 199 -8.97 -1.41 16.19
N ARG A 200 -7.72 -1.82 15.96
CA ARG A 200 -7.39 -3.16 15.44
C ARG A 200 -7.98 -4.25 16.33
N ASP A 201 -7.80 -4.15 17.63
CA ASP A 201 -8.24 -5.16 18.59
C ASP A 201 -9.78 -5.24 18.65
N VAL A 202 -10.47 -4.11 18.59
CA VAL A 202 -11.94 -4.08 18.43
C VAL A 202 -12.37 -4.74 17.11
N ASN A 203 -11.65 -4.50 16.02
CA ASN A 203 -11.96 -5.14 14.72
C ASN A 203 -11.71 -6.64 14.75
N TYR A 204 -10.70 -7.13 15.47
CA TYR A 204 -10.50 -8.56 15.69
C TYR A 204 -11.66 -9.19 16.47
N GLN A 205 -12.18 -8.51 17.50
CA GLN A 205 -13.35 -8.99 18.24
C GLN A 205 -14.61 -9.07 17.34
N ARG A 206 -14.81 -8.07 16.46
CA ARG A 206 -15.91 -8.09 15.46
C ARG A 206 -15.76 -9.25 14.47
N LEU A 207 -14.56 -9.51 13.98
CA LEU A 207 -14.30 -10.66 13.10
C LEU A 207 -14.52 -11.99 13.81
N ALA A 208 -14.08 -12.13 15.06
CA ALA A 208 -14.30 -13.34 15.87
C ALA A 208 -15.80 -13.60 16.06
N ALA A 209 -16.60 -12.58 16.36
CA ALA A 209 -18.06 -12.74 16.47
C ALA A 209 -18.70 -13.20 15.15
N ALA A 210 -18.28 -12.61 14.01
CA ALA A 210 -18.75 -13.03 12.68
C ALA A 210 -18.33 -14.48 12.35
N TYR A 211 -17.10 -14.84 12.68
CA TYR A 211 -16.56 -16.19 12.51
C TYR A 211 -17.34 -17.22 13.32
N HIS A 212 -17.58 -16.98 14.62
CA HIS A 212 -18.37 -17.88 15.47
C HIS A 212 -19.79 -18.06 14.94
N ALA A 213 -20.45 -16.98 14.50
CA ALA A 213 -21.76 -17.05 13.87
C ALA A 213 -21.72 -17.91 12.59
N ARG A 214 -20.65 -17.81 11.80
CA ARG A 214 -20.50 -18.62 10.58
C ARG A 214 -20.24 -20.09 10.89
N CYS A 215 -19.41 -20.40 11.89
CA CYS A 215 -19.19 -21.78 12.36
C CYS A 215 -20.50 -22.43 12.80
N ALA A 216 -21.31 -21.70 13.58
CA ALA A 216 -22.62 -22.20 14.01
C ALA A 216 -23.56 -22.50 12.82
N GLN A 217 -23.56 -21.65 11.76
CA GLN A 217 -24.35 -21.91 10.55
C GLN A 217 -23.87 -23.15 9.78
N LEU A 218 -22.58 -23.44 9.82
CA LEU A 218 -21.95 -24.56 9.12
C LEU A 218 -21.98 -25.85 9.96
N GLY A 219 -22.33 -25.77 11.24
CA GLY A 219 -22.33 -26.93 12.17
C GLY A 219 -20.89 -27.38 12.51
N VAL A 220 -19.91 -26.47 12.50
CA VAL A 220 -18.53 -26.75 12.88
C VAL A 220 -18.14 -25.98 14.14
N ASP A 221 -17.26 -26.56 14.96
CA ASP A 221 -16.77 -25.88 16.16
C ASP A 221 -15.76 -24.78 15.79
N PRO A 222 -15.81 -23.57 16.40
CA PRO A 222 -14.82 -22.55 16.20
C PRO A 222 -13.47 -22.99 16.79
N VAL A 223 -12.39 -22.67 16.08
CA VAL A 223 -11.02 -22.93 16.49
C VAL A 223 -10.34 -21.59 16.77
N GLU A 224 -9.69 -21.47 17.92
CA GLU A 224 -8.87 -20.29 18.20
C GLU A 224 -7.73 -20.17 17.18
N PRO A 225 -7.51 -18.98 16.62
CA PRO A 225 -6.39 -18.74 15.71
C PRO A 225 -5.08 -19.11 16.41
N ARG A 226 -4.42 -20.13 15.92
CA ARG A 226 -3.08 -20.50 16.37
C ARG A 226 -2.09 -20.08 15.30
N GLU A 227 -0.92 -19.73 15.76
CA GLU A 227 0.20 -19.52 14.87
C GLU A 227 0.55 -20.86 14.22
N ASP A 228 0.65 -20.83 12.88
CA ASP A 228 1.06 -21.99 12.12
C ASP A 228 2.51 -22.33 12.49
N PRO A 229 2.82 -23.56 12.93
CA PRO A 229 4.20 -23.94 13.22
C PRO A 229 5.16 -23.74 12.02
N GLU A 230 4.64 -23.87 10.80
CA GLU A 230 5.43 -23.60 9.58
C GLU A 230 5.78 -22.12 9.45
N VAL A 231 4.93 -21.21 9.92
CA VAL A 231 5.19 -19.76 9.95
C VAL A 231 6.10 -19.39 11.11
N ALA A 232 5.87 -20.01 12.28
CA ALA A 232 6.59 -19.71 13.52
C ALA A 232 8.12 -19.89 13.38
N GLN A 233 8.59 -20.83 12.56
CA GLN A 233 10.02 -21.02 12.29
C GLN A 233 10.70 -19.81 11.60
N TYR A 234 9.93 -18.91 11.02
CA TYR A 234 10.44 -17.71 10.33
C TYR A 234 10.28 -16.41 11.15
N GLU A 235 9.78 -16.50 12.38
CA GLU A 235 9.60 -15.31 13.24
C GLU A 235 10.92 -14.69 13.74
N HIS A 236 11.96 -15.49 13.83
CA HIS A 236 13.28 -15.06 14.31
C HIS A 236 14.26 -14.75 13.16
N LEU A 237 13.86 -14.98 11.91
CA LEU A 237 14.69 -14.71 10.72
C LEU A 237 14.43 -13.29 10.24
N ILE A 238 15.43 -12.42 10.35
CA ILE A 238 15.35 -11.00 10.00
C ILE A 238 16.21 -10.71 8.78
N PRO A 239 15.64 -10.44 7.60
CA PRO A 239 16.40 -10.00 6.44
C PRO A 239 16.87 -8.55 6.61
N VAL A 240 18.15 -8.32 6.37
CA VAL A 240 18.81 -7.02 6.46
C VAL A 240 19.43 -6.68 5.12
N GLN A 241 19.16 -5.48 4.61
CA GLN A 241 19.75 -5.01 3.36
C GLN A 241 21.27 -4.86 3.48
N THR A 242 22.01 -5.40 2.53
CA THR A 242 23.49 -5.43 2.55
C THR A 242 24.13 -4.19 1.92
N HIS A 243 23.44 -3.54 0.97
CA HIS A 243 23.97 -2.42 0.19
C HIS A 243 23.00 -1.25 0.19
N ASN A 244 23.54 -0.04 0.08
CA ASN A 244 22.73 1.14 -0.18
C ASN A 244 22.20 1.09 -1.63
N VAL A 245 20.93 1.37 -1.83
CA VAL A 245 20.23 1.33 -3.13
C VAL A 245 20.86 2.21 -4.23
N TYR A 246 21.66 3.20 -3.85
CA TYR A 246 22.35 4.10 -4.79
C TYR A 246 23.74 3.60 -5.22
N THR A 247 24.15 2.41 -4.80
CA THR A 247 25.49 1.89 -5.11
C THR A 247 25.49 0.99 -6.33
N GLU A 248 26.65 0.86 -6.95
CA GLU A 248 26.86 -0.07 -8.05
C GLU A 248 26.73 -1.54 -7.58
N GLU A 249 27.13 -1.81 -6.34
CA GLU A 249 26.99 -3.11 -5.70
C GLU A 249 25.53 -3.55 -5.62
N TYR A 250 24.62 -2.64 -5.23
CA TYR A 250 23.19 -2.91 -5.21
C TYR A 250 22.64 -3.17 -6.63
N SER A 251 23.03 -2.35 -7.62
CA SER A 251 22.61 -2.55 -9.01
C SER A 251 23.09 -3.88 -9.57
N ASN A 252 24.32 -4.28 -9.24
CA ASN A 252 24.87 -5.58 -9.64
C ASN A 252 24.16 -6.74 -8.94
N ALA A 253 23.80 -6.58 -7.65
CA ALA A 253 23.01 -7.56 -6.91
C ALA A 253 21.60 -7.73 -7.49
N GLN A 254 20.92 -6.64 -7.85
CA GLN A 254 19.65 -6.69 -8.58
C GLN A 254 19.76 -7.42 -9.93
N GLY A 255 20.88 -7.24 -10.63
CA GLY A 255 21.16 -7.98 -11.86
C GLY A 255 21.25 -9.50 -11.59
N ARG A 256 22.00 -9.89 -10.56
CA ARG A 256 22.11 -11.29 -10.13
C ARG A 256 20.79 -11.89 -9.66
N LEU A 257 19.95 -11.12 -8.94
CA LEU A 257 18.64 -11.60 -8.50
C LEU A 257 17.80 -12.15 -9.65
N ARG A 258 17.86 -11.53 -10.83
CA ARG A 258 17.14 -12.01 -12.03
C ARG A 258 17.62 -13.38 -12.50
N GLU A 259 18.85 -13.74 -12.20
CA GLU A 259 19.47 -15.02 -12.57
C GLU A 259 19.22 -16.10 -11.50
N THR A 260 19.14 -15.70 -10.21
CA THR A 260 18.93 -16.59 -9.06
C THR A 260 17.46 -16.90 -8.79
N LEU A 261 16.51 -16.09 -9.32
CA LEU A 261 15.09 -16.29 -9.08
C LEU A 261 14.65 -17.71 -9.45
N PRO A 262 14.03 -18.45 -8.52
CA PRO A 262 13.51 -19.80 -8.80
C PRO A 262 12.46 -19.76 -9.91
N ARG A 263 12.49 -20.79 -10.78
CA ARG A 263 11.46 -20.97 -11.79
C ARG A 263 10.16 -21.44 -11.12
N GLY A 264 9.05 -20.78 -11.42
CA GLY A 264 7.73 -21.21 -10.95
C GLY A 264 7.25 -20.46 -9.68
N LEU A 265 7.92 -19.40 -9.26
CA LEU A 265 7.36 -18.51 -8.23
C LEU A 265 6.02 -17.93 -8.69
N GLU A 266 4.99 -18.10 -7.87
CA GLU A 266 3.64 -17.59 -8.12
C GLU A 266 3.39 -16.25 -7.42
N LEU A 267 4.39 -15.37 -7.39
CA LEU A 267 4.26 -14.03 -6.81
C LEU A 267 3.86 -13.00 -7.88
N PRO A 268 2.85 -12.16 -7.61
CA PRO A 268 2.59 -10.99 -8.42
C PRO A 268 3.85 -10.10 -8.49
N TRP A 269 4.17 -9.54 -9.64
CA TRP A 269 5.40 -8.73 -9.79
C TRP A 269 5.44 -7.50 -8.85
N LEU A 270 4.28 -6.90 -8.52
CA LEU A 270 4.21 -5.84 -7.50
C LEU A 270 4.54 -6.38 -6.10
N ALA A 271 4.11 -7.60 -5.78
CA ALA A 271 4.46 -8.24 -4.52
C ALA A 271 5.97 -8.43 -4.38
N THR A 272 6.68 -8.80 -5.45
CA THR A 272 8.14 -8.93 -5.40
C THR A 272 8.85 -7.60 -5.12
N THR A 273 8.32 -6.49 -5.63
CA THR A 273 8.81 -5.13 -5.30
C THR A 273 8.55 -4.80 -3.84
N GLU A 274 7.35 -5.09 -3.34
CA GLU A 274 6.98 -4.83 -1.94
C GLU A 274 7.78 -5.70 -0.97
N ILE A 275 8.04 -6.97 -1.27
CA ILE A 275 8.90 -7.83 -0.45
C ILE A 275 10.27 -7.18 -0.25
N GLN A 276 10.90 -6.70 -1.34
CA GLN A 276 12.19 -6.02 -1.24
C GLN A 276 12.12 -4.77 -0.35
N TRP A 277 11.04 -4.02 -0.42
CA TRP A 277 10.87 -2.78 0.36
C TRP A 277 10.38 -3.01 1.78
N PHE A 278 9.77 -4.17 2.08
CA PHE A 278 9.46 -4.57 3.45
C PHE A 278 10.73 -4.95 4.24
N VAL A 279 11.82 -5.31 3.56
CA VAL A 279 13.11 -5.56 4.21
C VAL A 279 13.64 -4.26 4.82
N ASN A 280 13.64 -4.19 6.15
CA ASN A 280 14.09 -3.01 6.90
C ASN A 280 15.05 -3.34 8.06
N GLY A 281 15.45 -4.61 8.20
CA GLY A 281 16.33 -5.08 9.29
C GLY A 281 15.63 -5.26 10.63
N GLU A 282 14.31 -5.12 10.70
CA GLU A 282 13.49 -5.28 11.90
C GLU A 282 12.38 -6.32 11.71
N ARG A 283 11.76 -6.36 10.53
CA ARG A 283 10.67 -7.29 10.21
C ARG A 283 11.21 -8.68 9.96
N SER A 284 10.56 -9.68 10.58
CA SER A 284 10.84 -11.07 10.27
C SER A 284 10.33 -11.48 8.89
N VAL A 285 10.88 -12.57 8.35
CA VAL A 285 10.37 -13.22 7.12
C VAL A 285 8.88 -13.53 7.25
N ALA A 286 8.44 -14.03 8.42
CA ALA A 286 7.03 -14.29 8.71
C ALA A 286 6.18 -13.02 8.67
N GLU A 287 6.66 -11.92 9.23
CA GLU A 287 5.95 -10.63 9.17
C GLU A 287 5.87 -10.10 7.75
N ILE A 288 6.95 -10.16 6.97
CA ILE A 288 6.95 -9.74 5.56
C ILE A 288 5.91 -10.55 4.78
N TRP A 289 5.88 -11.87 4.94
CA TRP A 289 4.85 -12.71 4.31
C TRP A 289 3.43 -12.29 4.70
N ARG A 290 3.17 -12.04 5.99
CA ARG A 290 1.83 -11.59 6.45
C ARG A 290 1.42 -10.28 5.79
N LEU A 291 2.34 -9.32 5.65
CA LEU A 291 2.05 -8.02 5.05
C LEU A 291 1.77 -8.15 3.55
N VAL A 292 2.59 -8.88 2.82
CA VAL A 292 2.40 -9.15 1.38
C VAL A 292 1.10 -9.93 1.14
N ARG A 293 0.81 -10.93 1.96
CA ARG A 293 -0.43 -11.70 1.91
C ARG A 293 -1.66 -10.83 2.24
N ALA A 294 -1.53 -9.88 3.16
CA ALA A 294 -2.62 -8.97 3.49
C ALA A 294 -3.00 -8.08 2.30
N GLU A 295 -2.03 -7.61 1.54
CA GLU A 295 -2.22 -6.74 0.39
C GLU A 295 -2.65 -7.53 -0.86
N TYR A 296 -1.91 -8.54 -1.24
CA TYR A 296 -2.05 -9.26 -2.51
C TYR A 296 -2.83 -10.58 -2.42
N GLY A 297 -2.96 -11.18 -1.23
CA GLY A 297 -3.65 -12.45 -1.04
C GLY A 297 -5.17 -12.30 -1.00
N ASN A 298 -5.90 -13.25 -1.63
CA ASN A 298 -7.36 -13.33 -1.59
C ASN A 298 -8.10 -12.04 -1.98
N VAL A 299 -7.51 -11.23 -2.85
CA VAL A 299 -8.14 -10.00 -3.34
C VAL A 299 -9.05 -10.35 -4.50
N THR A 300 -10.36 -10.34 -4.25
CA THR A 300 -11.34 -10.17 -5.32
C THR A 300 -11.35 -8.71 -5.73
N THR A 301 -10.43 -8.31 -6.58
CA THR A 301 -10.52 -7.00 -7.22
C THR A 301 -11.68 -7.06 -8.22
N SER A 302 -12.66 -6.18 -8.05
CA SER A 302 -13.66 -5.96 -9.10
C SER A 302 -12.91 -5.44 -10.33
N SER A 303 -12.80 -6.26 -11.35
CA SER A 303 -11.95 -6.16 -12.52
C SER A 303 -12.19 -4.95 -13.44
N HIS A 304 -13.03 -3.98 -13.06
CA HIS A 304 -13.43 -2.87 -13.94
C HIS A 304 -12.50 -1.65 -13.87
N GLU A 305 -11.68 -1.50 -12.83
CA GLU A 305 -10.81 -0.33 -12.67
C GLU A 305 -9.36 -0.53 -13.14
N TRP A 306 -8.97 -1.76 -13.47
CA TRP A 306 -7.58 -2.17 -13.70
C TRP A 306 -7.28 -2.66 -15.11
N LYS A 307 -7.91 -2.12 -16.14
CA LYS A 307 -7.73 -2.60 -17.54
C LYS A 307 -6.29 -2.62 -18.05
N PHE A 308 -5.32 -2.10 -17.30
CA PHE A 308 -3.89 -2.15 -17.65
C PHE A 308 -2.93 -2.35 -16.47
N ALA A 309 -3.41 -2.41 -15.24
CA ALA A 309 -2.60 -2.90 -14.15
C ALA A 309 -2.98 -4.36 -13.96
N TYR A 310 -2.14 -5.23 -14.44
CA TYR A 310 -2.11 -6.66 -14.17
C TYR A 310 -3.42 -7.20 -13.60
N VAL A 311 -4.20 -7.84 -14.46
CA VAL A 311 -5.37 -8.60 -14.06
C VAL A 311 -4.86 -9.63 -13.04
N VAL A 312 -5.05 -9.34 -11.75
CA VAL A 312 -5.17 -10.41 -10.79
C VAL A 312 -6.46 -11.09 -11.22
N THR A 313 -6.35 -12.22 -11.90
CA THR A 313 -7.50 -13.00 -12.32
C THR A 313 -8.32 -13.33 -11.08
N PRO A 314 -9.65 -13.50 -11.19
CA PRO A 314 -10.50 -13.89 -10.07
C PRO A 314 -10.20 -15.28 -9.51
N GLU A 315 -9.23 -15.99 -10.04
CA GLU A 315 -8.61 -17.15 -9.40
C GLU A 315 -7.71 -16.62 -8.31
N THR A 316 -8.30 -16.54 -7.11
CA THR A 316 -7.69 -16.12 -5.86
C THR A 316 -6.50 -17.02 -5.55
N THR A 317 -5.32 -16.67 -6.04
CA THR A 317 -4.06 -17.22 -5.54
C THR A 317 -3.77 -16.53 -4.21
N ASP A 318 -3.74 -17.32 -3.15
CA ASP A 318 -3.17 -16.85 -1.89
C ASP A 318 -1.65 -16.69 -2.07
N ILE A 319 -1.03 -15.84 -1.29
CA ILE A 319 0.44 -15.70 -1.28
C ILE A 319 1.00 -16.82 -0.42
N ALA A 320 1.67 -17.77 -1.05
CA ALA A 320 2.30 -18.88 -0.34
C ALA A 320 3.52 -18.40 0.47
N LEU A 321 3.71 -18.96 1.65
CA LEU A 321 4.87 -18.66 2.49
C LEU A 321 6.17 -19.08 1.78
N GLU A 322 6.15 -20.24 1.17
CA GLU A 322 7.29 -20.82 0.45
C GLU A 322 7.79 -19.93 -0.68
N ASP A 323 6.88 -19.26 -1.40
CA ASP A 323 7.24 -18.35 -2.49
C ASP A 323 7.95 -17.09 -1.93
N VAL A 324 7.49 -16.55 -0.80
CA VAL A 324 8.13 -15.39 -0.16
C VAL A 324 9.48 -15.77 0.41
N VAL A 325 9.59 -16.93 1.05
CA VAL A 325 10.86 -17.49 1.56
C VAL A 325 11.85 -17.68 0.41
N ALA A 326 11.44 -18.37 -0.66
CA ALA A 326 12.30 -18.64 -1.81
C ALA A 326 12.75 -17.34 -2.51
N PHE A 327 11.91 -16.31 -2.52
CA PHE A 327 12.29 -15.00 -3.03
C PHE A 327 13.34 -14.30 -2.16
N LEU A 328 13.18 -14.34 -0.83
CA LEU A 328 14.15 -13.75 0.11
C LEU A 328 15.49 -14.51 0.11
N GLU A 329 15.46 -15.85 -0.01
CA GLU A 329 16.66 -16.67 -0.20
C GLU A 329 17.39 -16.33 -1.52
N ALA A 330 16.66 -16.12 -2.60
CA ALA A 330 17.24 -15.67 -3.86
C ALA A 330 17.85 -14.26 -3.75
N MET A 331 17.25 -13.37 -2.96
CA MET A 331 17.84 -12.05 -2.64
C MET A 331 19.14 -12.20 -1.82
N GLU A 332 19.20 -13.15 -0.90
CA GLU A 332 20.41 -13.44 -0.12
C GLU A 332 21.50 -14.03 -1.03
N GLU A 333 21.19 -15.00 -1.87
CA GLU A 333 22.14 -15.55 -2.86
C GLU A 333 22.66 -14.48 -3.84
N ALA A 334 21.79 -13.54 -4.23
CA ALA A 334 22.18 -12.41 -5.06
C ALA A 334 23.04 -11.37 -4.29
N GLY A 335 23.14 -11.47 -2.97
CA GLY A 335 23.86 -10.53 -2.11
C GLY A 335 23.13 -9.20 -1.91
N MET A 336 21.80 -9.17 -1.98
CA MET A 336 20.98 -8.00 -1.70
C MET A 336 20.64 -7.88 -0.21
N VAL A 337 20.47 -9.01 0.45
CA VAL A 337 20.14 -9.10 1.88
C VAL A 337 21.03 -10.13 2.57
N GLU A 338 21.08 -10.07 3.88
CA GLU A 338 21.58 -11.10 4.78
C GLU A 338 20.46 -11.47 5.74
N ILE A 339 20.13 -12.76 5.87
CA ILE A 339 19.07 -13.22 6.76
C ILE A 339 19.70 -13.62 8.09
N LEU A 340 19.44 -12.84 9.13
CA LEU A 340 19.99 -12.99 10.47
C LEU A 340 19.00 -13.71 11.39
N GLU A 341 19.52 -14.63 12.23
CA GLU A 341 18.79 -15.17 13.39
C GLU A 341 18.85 -14.17 14.56
N ARG A 342 17.70 -13.75 15.08
CA ARG A 342 17.59 -12.83 16.23
C ARG A 342 16.54 -13.28 17.24
#